data_6904e1d1a59e144028acc6da0c49bcce
#
_entry.id   6904e1d1a59e144028acc6da0c49bcce
#
_cell.length_a   1.000
_cell.length_b   1.000
_cell.length_c   1.000
_cell.angle_alpha   90.00
_cell.angle_beta   90.00
_cell.angle_gamma   90.00
#
_symmetry.space_group_name_H-M   'P 1'
#
loop_
_entity.id
_entity.type
_entity.pdbx_description
1 polymer ?
#
loop_
_entity_poly.entity_id
_entity_poly.type
_entity_poly.pdbx_seq_one_letter_code
_entity_poly.pdbx_strand_id
1 'polypeptide(L)'
;MEFYRDLNRMPISHEAPTILKDEKPDLNSMGCDRFWQSLIELNINPYLDLSLNFGNRLMSAPYLDLVMSLRQGFPQPVSDRVHDAYFVFSFLRALDQLDGMKSVTPLLGKTQTLDYDAAKRSEVAEGSLPLEQVTQTLVEHLSGMFIWGHPRAQINVIPPPTIASIIGGLLPSIYNPNLVSEESSRQVAVAEVEVSSMTADLVGYDPIRSAGLFTFGGTGTLLYGVKLGLEKACPGTAQLGARERAVIFCSERAHYACLSVANWLGIGRENVIQIPCSPENEMRTCLLESMARDVLKEGGKIAAIVATMGTTDHFGLDDLKSIHEIRDRLVDEFHLDYHPHVHADAVIGWAWSVFNDYNFDSNPLGFRHRTVRALAGTRRRIQQLPLADSIGIDFHKTGFTPYVSSLFLVKDAIDLELITRKQSDTPYLFHDGHYHPGRYTLETSRSGSAPMSALANLRLFGKNGLRALLGHVVSMAEVLREQLEGHAATTVVNRGNFGPVTLFRVYPDGVDTFGVAEREQKDASYRDQLRIHNEYNRRIYQVVQADALHGDGVVISLTDCYRETDYGEPMVALKSYLLSPFAEEQYINAVLESLWKARATIAAEAVKSP
;
A
#
# COMPACT_ATOMS: atom_id res chain seq x y z
N MET A 1 -4.27 -33.34 -3.46
CA MET A 1 -2.84 -33.15 -3.11
C MET A 1 -1.94 -34.26 -3.61
N GLU A 2 -2.33 -35.52 -3.67
CA GLU A 2 -1.56 -36.55 -4.37
C GLU A 2 -1.36 -36.20 -5.85
N PHE A 3 -2.37 -35.70 -6.53
CA PHE A 3 -2.25 -35.20 -7.89
C PHE A 3 -1.16 -34.13 -8.06
N TYR A 4 -1.00 -33.20 -7.09
CA TYR A 4 0.08 -32.22 -7.07
C TYR A 4 1.43 -32.82 -6.62
N ARG A 5 1.46 -33.86 -5.79
CA ARG A 5 2.69 -34.58 -5.45
C ARG A 5 3.26 -35.34 -6.66
N ASP A 6 2.40 -35.91 -7.49
CA ASP A 6 2.85 -36.59 -8.71
C ASP A 6 3.37 -35.61 -9.76
N LEU A 7 2.82 -34.40 -9.85
CA LEU A 7 3.37 -33.32 -10.69
C LEU A 7 4.78 -32.86 -10.24
N ASN A 8 5.02 -32.82 -8.92
CA ASN A 8 6.33 -32.42 -8.36
C ASN A 8 7.32 -33.59 -8.27
N ARG A 9 6.88 -34.85 -8.38
CA ARG A 9 7.72 -36.04 -8.39
C ARG A 9 8.05 -36.59 -9.76
N MET A 10 7.51 -35.99 -10.84
CA MET A 10 7.91 -36.36 -12.18
C MET A 10 9.37 -36.03 -12.39
N PRO A 11 10.25 -37.03 -12.55
CA PRO A 11 11.62 -36.77 -12.97
C PRO A 11 11.55 -36.18 -14.39
N ILE A 12 12.44 -35.23 -14.65
CA ILE A 12 12.64 -34.62 -15.97
C ILE A 12 13.17 -35.65 -17.00
N SER A 13 12.92 -36.93 -16.84
CA SER A 13 13.26 -38.02 -17.73
C SER A 13 12.04 -38.85 -18.10
N HIS A 14 11.57 -38.62 -19.27
CA HIS A 14 11.03 -39.45 -20.36
C HIS A 14 10.13 -40.66 -20.11
N GLU A 15 9.34 -40.78 -19.04
CA GLU A 15 8.23 -41.74 -19.05
C GLU A 15 7.01 -41.19 -18.29
N ALA A 16 6.13 -40.53 -19.04
CA ALA A 16 4.79 -40.19 -18.54
C ALA A 16 3.87 -41.43 -18.63
N PRO A 17 2.92 -41.60 -17.67
CA PRO A 17 1.90 -42.65 -17.79
C PRO A 17 1.13 -42.49 -19.11
N THR A 18 0.77 -43.60 -19.71
CA THR A 18 0.22 -43.74 -21.06
C THR A 18 -1.09 -42.95 -21.34
N ILE A 19 -1.67 -42.32 -20.34
CA ILE A 19 -2.93 -41.53 -20.45
C ILE A 19 -2.66 -40.07 -20.92
N LEU A 20 -1.39 -39.63 -20.97
CA LEU A 20 -1.01 -38.25 -21.37
C LEU A 20 -0.12 -38.20 -22.62
N LYS A 21 -0.12 -39.25 -23.46
CA LYS A 21 0.81 -39.34 -24.59
C LYS A 21 0.42 -38.56 -25.85
N ASP A 22 -0.83 -38.14 -25.96
CA ASP A 22 -1.26 -37.39 -27.13
C ASP A 22 -1.88 -36.04 -26.71
N GLU A 23 -1.11 -34.99 -26.80
CA GLU A 23 -1.41 -33.59 -26.57
C GLU A 23 -1.06 -33.08 -25.16
N LYS A 24 0.14 -32.56 -25.01
CA LYS A 24 0.43 -31.52 -24.00
C LYS A 24 -0.40 -30.29 -24.39
N PRO A 25 -1.44 -29.89 -23.63
CA PRO A 25 -2.09 -28.64 -23.91
C PRO A 25 -1.09 -27.52 -23.69
N ASP A 26 -0.91 -26.67 -24.69
CA ASP A 26 -0.19 -25.43 -24.58
C ASP A 26 -0.98 -24.52 -23.62
N LEU A 27 -0.58 -24.50 -22.36
CA LEU A 27 -1.22 -23.71 -21.30
C LEU A 27 -1.22 -22.20 -21.60
N ASN A 28 -0.42 -21.75 -22.56
CA ASN A 28 -0.38 -20.37 -23.02
C ASN A 28 -1.44 -20.04 -24.07
N SER A 29 -2.07 -21.05 -24.67
CA SER A 29 -3.09 -20.90 -25.70
C SER A 29 -4.52 -21.30 -25.26
N MET A 30 -4.67 -21.87 -24.07
CA MET A 30 -5.99 -22.28 -23.55
C MET A 30 -6.72 -21.07 -22.95
N GLY A 31 -7.72 -20.58 -23.67
CA GLY A 31 -8.73 -19.73 -23.05
C GLY A 31 -9.43 -20.46 -21.89
N CYS A 32 -9.94 -19.70 -20.92
CA CYS A 32 -10.57 -20.19 -19.69
C CYS A 32 -11.57 -21.36 -19.93
N ASP A 33 -12.31 -21.31 -21.04
CA ASP A 33 -13.31 -22.31 -21.42
C ASP A 33 -12.74 -23.72 -21.64
N ARG A 34 -11.55 -23.87 -22.18
CA ARG A 34 -10.95 -25.20 -22.38
C ARG A 34 -10.43 -25.82 -21.09
N PHE A 35 -9.93 -25.00 -20.18
CA PHE A 35 -9.56 -25.46 -18.83
C PHE A 35 -10.78 -26.00 -18.10
N TRP A 36 -11.92 -25.30 -18.17
CA TRP A 36 -13.20 -25.75 -17.61
C TRP A 36 -13.69 -27.04 -18.25
N GLN A 37 -13.61 -27.19 -19.58
CA GLN A 37 -13.98 -28.42 -20.28
C GLN A 37 -13.09 -29.60 -19.85
N SER A 38 -11.79 -29.40 -19.68
CA SER A 38 -10.89 -30.44 -19.20
C SER A 38 -11.19 -30.91 -17.78
N LEU A 39 -11.63 -30.01 -16.89
CA LEU A 39 -12.09 -30.37 -15.52
C LEU A 39 -13.40 -31.14 -15.55
N ILE A 40 -14.31 -30.82 -16.48
CA ILE A 40 -15.58 -31.54 -16.70
C ILE A 40 -15.31 -32.94 -17.29
N GLU A 41 -14.38 -33.06 -18.23
CA GLU A 41 -13.98 -34.34 -18.85
C GLU A 41 -13.27 -35.27 -17.86
N LEU A 42 -12.66 -34.74 -16.79
CA LEU A 42 -12.14 -35.54 -15.69
C LEU A 42 -13.22 -36.15 -14.79
N ASN A 43 -14.51 -36.03 -15.19
CA ASN A 43 -15.66 -36.57 -14.48
C ASN A 43 -15.76 -36.10 -13.01
N ILE A 44 -15.24 -34.91 -12.73
CA ILE A 44 -15.46 -34.21 -11.46
C ILE A 44 -16.86 -33.63 -11.56
N ASN A 45 -17.88 -34.41 -11.17
CA ASN A 45 -19.24 -33.91 -11.10
C ASN A 45 -19.35 -32.88 -9.96
N PRO A 46 -19.52 -31.58 -10.27
CA PRO A 46 -19.64 -30.54 -9.24
C PRO A 46 -20.91 -30.66 -8.41
N TYR A 47 -21.85 -31.52 -8.83
CA TYR A 47 -23.10 -31.85 -8.17
C TYR A 47 -23.08 -33.27 -7.56
N LEU A 48 -21.88 -33.80 -7.26
CA LEU A 48 -21.84 -34.99 -6.41
C LEU A 48 -22.59 -34.63 -5.13
N ASP A 49 -23.83 -35.14 -5.09
CA ASP A 49 -24.66 -35.11 -3.90
C ASP A 49 -23.86 -35.79 -2.79
N LEU A 50 -23.23 -34.96 -1.93
CA LEU A 50 -22.46 -35.42 -0.79
C LEU A 50 -23.34 -36.13 0.26
N SER A 51 -24.64 -36.35 -0.07
CA SER A 51 -25.54 -37.20 0.68
C SER A 51 -25.24 -38.71 0.55
N LEU A 52 -24.21 -39.09 -0.23
CA LEU A 52 -23.84 -40.46 -0.46
C LEU A 52 -23.37 -41.20 0.81
N ASN A 53 -24.25 -42.08 1.25
CA ASN A 53 -24.02 -43.23 2.17
C ASN A 53 -23.83 -42.93 3.66
N PHE A 54 -24.93 -42.50 4.28
CA PHE A 54 -25.12 -42.74 5.72
C PHE A 54 -26.03 -43.98 5.96
N GLY A 55 -25.73 -45.10 5.28
CA GLY A 55 -26.34 -46.39 5.62
C GLY A 55 -25.82 -46.90 6.96
N ASN A 56 -26.74 -47.15 7.90
CA ASN A 56 -26.54 -47.72 9.23
C ASN A 56 -25.82 -46.87 10.26
N ARG A 57 -26.38 -45.68 10.63
CA ARG A 57 -26.01 -45.02 11.85
C ARG A 57 -26.89 -45.45 13.04
N LEU A 58 -26.28 -46.01 14.06
CA LEU A 58 -26.75 -45.88 15.44
C LEU A 58 -27.10 -44.44 15.69
N MET A 59 -28.24 -44.11 16.34
CA MET A 59 -28.69 -42.75 16.62
C MET A 59 -27.55 -41.88 17.15
N SER A 60 -26.97 -41.01 16.33
CA SER A 60 -25.99 -40.03 16.73
C SER A 60 -26.70 -38.85 17.41
N ALA A 61 -26.01 -38.17 18.33
CA ALA A 61 -26.56 -36.92 18.88
C ALA A 61 -26.68 -35.88 17.76
N PRO A 62 -27.77 -35.07 17.68
CA PRO A 62 -28.01 -34.14 16.57
C PRO A 62 -26.83 -33.17 16.30
N TYR A 63 -26.09 -32.78 17.35
CA TYR A 63 -24.91 -31.91 17.16
C TYR A 63 -23.77 -32.61 16.40
N LEU A 64 -23.62 -33.94 16.55
CA LEU A 64 -22.60 -34.70 15.81
C LEU A 64 -22.89 -34.74 14.32
N ASP A 65 -24.16 -34.87 13.95
CA ASP A 65 -24.59 -34.86 12.55
C ASP A 65 -24.33 -33.48 11.93
N LEU A 66 -24.61 -32.42 12.69
CA LEU A 66 -24.26 -31.03 12.27
C LEU A 66 -22.75 -30.86 12.12
N VAL A 67 -21.95 -31.28 13.08
CA VAL A 67 -20.48 -31.21 13.01
C VAL A 67 -19.96 -31.96 11.78
N MET A 68 -20.49 -33.14 11.48
CA MET A 68 -20.11 -33.92 10.30
C MET A 68 -20.43 -33.21 9.00
N SER A 69 -21.56 -32.54 8.92
CA SER A 69 -21.93 -31.69 7.77
C SER A 69 -20.99 -30.49 7.63
N LEU A 70 -20.73 -29.77 8.73
CA LEU A 70 -19.87 -28.58 8.73
C LEU A 70 -18.41 -28.87 8.37
N ARG A 71 -17.89 -30.07 8.65
CA ARG A 71 -16.53 -30.49 8.27
C ARG A 71 -16.23 -30.37 6.78
N GLN A 72 -17.26 -30.49 5.93
CA GLN A 72 -17.10 -30.33 4.48
C GLN A 72 -16.75 -28.89 4.07
N GLY A 73 -17.03 -27.91 4.93
CA GLY A 73 -16.68 -26.51 4.72
C GLY A 73 -15.23 -26.16 5.06
N PHE A 74 -14.41 -27.13 5.52
CA PHE A 74 -13.01 -26.91 5.89
C PHE A 74 -12.06 -27.61 4.90
N PRO A 75 -10.89 -26.98 4.60
CA PRO A 75 -9.81 -27.71 3.93
C PRO A 75 -9.48 -28.99 4.71
N GLN A 76 -9.36 -30.11 4.01
CA GLN A 76 -9.16 -31.40 4.68
C GLN A 76 -7.75 -31.48 5.29
N PRO A 77 -7.61 -31.97 6.54
CA PRO A 77 -6.31 -32.09 7.21
C PRO A 77 -5.44 -33.22 6.64
N VAL A 78 -6.08 -34.19 5.99
CA VAL A 78 -5.45 -35.31 5.28
C VAL A 78 -5.92 -35.28 3.84
N SER A 79 -5.01 -35.55 2.89
CA SER A 79 -5.36 -35.53 1.46
C SER A 79 -6.58 -36.39 1.14
N ASP A 80 -7.61 -35.75 0.61
CA ASP A 80 -8.84 -36.37 0.13
C ASP A 80 -9.15 -35.81 -1.26
N ARG A 81 -8.99 -36.63 -2.28
CA ARG A 81 -9.10 -36.19 -3.68
C ARG A 81 -10.44 -35.52 -4.00
N VAL A 82 -11.53 -35.97 -3.42
CA VAL A 82 -12.86 -35.42 -3.71
C VAL A 82 -13.07 -34.07 -3.03
N HIS A 83 -12.75 -33.99 -1.75
CA HIS A 83 -12.89 -32.75 -0.98
C HIS A 83 -11.88 -31.68 -1.40
N ASP A 84 -10.64 -32.07 -1.72
CA ASP A 84 -9.62 -31.14 -2.26
C ASP A 84 -10.09 -30.57 -3.60
N ALA A 85 -10.69 -31.39 -4.47
CA ALA A 85 -11.30 -30.91 -5.73
C ALA A 85 -12.47 -29.95 -5.49
N TYR A 86 -13.33 -30.23 -4.51
CA TYR A 86 -14.44 -29.35 -4.14
C TYR A 86 -13.94 -27.97 -3.64
N PHE A 87 -12.90 -27.93 -2.82
CA PHE A 87 -12.28 -26.69 -2.37
C PHE A 87 -11.78 -25.85 -3.56
N VAL A 88 -10.99 -26.46 -4.45
CA VAL A 88 -10.45 -25.78 -5.64
C VAL A 88 -11.58 -25.28 -6.55
N PHE A 89 -12.57 -26.11 -6.80
CA PHE A 89 -13.72 -25.76 -7.65
C PHE A 89 -14.53 -24.60 -7.07
N SER A 90 -14.80 -24.59 -5.76
CA SER A 90 -15.53 -23.51 -5.08
C SER A 90 -14.79 -22.19 -5.22
N PHE A 91 -13.46 -22.21 -5.10
CA PHE A 91 -12.63 -21.02 -5.28
C PHE A 91 -12.66 -20.52 -6.73
N LEU A 92 -12.53 -21.42 -7.70
CA LEU A 92 -12.60 -21.07 -9.12
C LEU A 92 -13.94 -20.46 -9.52
N ARG A 93 -15.06 -20.98 -8.97
CA ARG A 93 -16.39 -20.37 -9.19
C ARG A 93 -16.49 -18.94 -8.67
N ALA A 94 -15.90 -18.65 -7.51
CA ALA A 94 -15.86 -17.29 -6.99
C ALA A 94 -15.09 -16.35 -7.93
N LEU A 95 -13.95 -16.81 -8.46
CA LEU A 95 -13.15 -16.03 -9.43
C LEU A 95 -13.91 -15.81 -10.74
N ASP A 96 -14.63 -16.80 -11.24
CA ASP A 96 -15.45 -16.71 -12.46
C ASP A 96 -16.59 -15.67 -12.29
N GLN A 97 -17.27 -15.67 -11.14
CA GLN A 97 -18.27 -14.67 -10.81
C GLN A 97 -17.68 -13.24 -10.78
N LEU A 98 -16.48 -13.07 -10.19
CA LEU A 98 -15.78 -11.79 -10.19
C LEU A 98 -15.39 -11.36 -11.61
N ASP A 99 -14.93 -12.29 -12.44
CA ASP A 99 -14.58 -11.99 -13.83
C ASP A 99 -15.80 -11.52 -14.63
N GLY A 100 -16.96 -12.16 -14.44
CA GLY A 100 -18.23 -11.76 -15.03
C GLY A 100 -18.72 -10.35 -14.63
N MET A 101 -18.21 -9.78 -13.54
CA MET A 101 -18.51 -8.41 -13.13
C MET A 101 -17.62 -7.34 -13.82
N LYS A 102 -16.51 -7.73 -14.44
CA LYS A 102 -15.61 -6.82 -15.14
C LYS A 102 -16.26 -6.28 -16.43
N SER A 103 -15.92 -5.03 -16.74
CA SER A 103 -16.37 -4.36 -17.96
C SER A 103 -15.26 -3.44 -18.47
N VAL A 104 -15.56 -2.63 -19.48
CA VAL A 104 -14.62 -1.59 -20.00
C VAL A 104 -14.48 -0.39 -19.06
N THR A 105 -15.23 -0.36 -17.97
CA THR A 105 -15.22 0.73 -16.98
C THR A 105 -14.26 0.40 -15.83
N PRO A 106 -13.75 1.40 -15.10
CA PRO A 106 -12.89 1.17 -13.94
C PRO A 106 -13.64 0.65 -12.70
N LEU A 107 -14.92 0.27 -12.84
CA LEU A 107 -15.75 -0.23 -11.74
C LEU A 107 -16.03 -1.72 -11.90
N LEU A 108 -16.02 -2.43 -10.79
CA LEU A 108 -16.39 -3.84 -10.71
C LEU A 108 -17.92 -3.97 -10.56
N GLY A 109 -18.60 -4.41 -11.60
CA GLY A 109 -20.06 -4.46 -11.61
C GLY A 109 -20.71 -3.08 -11.58
N LYS A 110 -21.91 -3.00 -11.07
CA LYS A 110 -22.69 -1.75 -10.98
C LYS A 110 -22.53 -1.12 -9.61
N THR A 111 -22.43 0.21 -9.57
CA THR A 111 -22.55 0.97 -8.34
C THR A 111 -23.90 0.75 -7.68
N GLN A 112 -23.89 0.52 -6.37
CA GLN A 112 -25.08 0.38 -5.55
C GLN A 112 -25.12 1.46 -4.48
N THR A 113 -26.30 1.86 -4.05
CA THR A 113 -26.46 2.74 -2.90
C THR A 113 -26.05 1.97 -1.64
N LEU A 114 -25.17 2.57 -0.83
CA LEU A 114 -24.73 1.96 0.42
C LEU A 114 -25.81 2.15 1.50
N ASP A 115 -26.44 1.06 1.91
CA ASP A 115 -27.46 1.06 2.96
C ASP A 115 -26.90 0.57 4.30
N TYR A 116 -26.29 1.49 5.04
CA TYR A 116 -25.75 1.20 6.37
C TYR A 116 -26.84 0.91 7.42
N ASP A 117 -28.04 1.43 7.23
CA ASP A 117 -29.15 1.17 8.16
C ASP A 117 -29.71 -0.23 8.00
N ALA A 118 -29.78 -0.75 6.78
CA ALA A 118 -30.06 -2.17 6.56
C ALA A 118 -28.94 -3.05 7.14
N ALA A 119 -27.67 -2.70 6.90
CA ALA A 119 -26.53 -3.45 7.44
C ALA A 119 -26.54 -3.53 8.98
N LYS A 120 -26.91 -2.47 9.68
CA LYS A 120 -27.04 -2.47 11.17
C LYS A 120 -28.14 -3.39 11.71
N ARG A 121 -29.09 -3.82 10.88
CA ARG A 121 -30.17 -4.74 11.25
C ARG A 121 -29.84 -6.20 10.93
N SER A 122 -28.63 -6.48 10.43
CA SER A 122 -28.20 -7.83 10.11
C SER A 122 -28.03 -8.68 11.37
N GLU A 123 -28.53 -9.91 11.35
CA GLU A 123 -28.46 -10.85 12.45
C GLU A 123 -27.76 -12.14 12.00
N VAL A 124 -27.19 -12.87 12.95
CA VAL A 124 -26.68 -14.22 12.69
C VAL A 124 -27.88 -15.16 12.63
N ALA A 125 -28.09 -15.80 11.48
CA ALA A 125 -29.19 -16.73 11.29
C ALA A 125 -29.02 -17.99 12.16
N GLU A 126 -30.15 -18.60 12.55
CA GLU A 126 -30.14 -19.86 13.32
C GLU A 126 -29.57 -21.03 12.50
N GLY A 127 -29.85 -21.07 11.20
CA GLY A 127 -29.38 -22.11 10.28
C GLY A 127 -28.16 -21.69 9.47
N SER A 128 -27.34 -22.68 9.05
CA SER A 128 -26.24 -22.49 8.12
C SER A 128 -26.72 -22.30 6.67
N LEU A 129 -25.95 -21.56 5.88
CA LEU A 129 -26.18 -21.39 4.45
C LEU A 129 -25.22 -22.29 3.64
N PRO A 130 -25.62 -22.74 2.44
CA PRO A 130 -24.71 -23.40 1.51
C PRO A 130 -23.54 -22.49 1.13
N LEU A 131 -22.34 -23.06 0.96
CA LEU A 131 -21.13 -22.32 0.59
C LEU A 131 -21.32 -21.46 -0.67
N GLU A 132 -22.09 -21.95 -1.62
CA GLU A 132 -22.38 -21.23 -2.87
C GLU A 132 -23.11 -19.90 -2.61
N GLN A 133 -24.15 -19.90 -1.75
CA GLN A 133 -24.87 -18.67 -1.40
C GLN A 133 -23.99 -17.70 -0.61
N VAL A 134 -23.18 -18.22 0.31
CA VAL A 134 -22.20 -17.39 1.04
C VAL A 134 -21.23 -16.75 0.05
N THR A 135 -20.67 -17.51 -0.89
CA THR A 135 -19.74 -17.02 -1.90
C THR A 135 -20.37 -15.95 -2.78
N GLN A 136 -21.60 -16.16 -3.24
CA GLN A 136 -22.34 -15.17 -4.02
C GLN A 136 -22.50 -13.86 -3.25
N THR A 137 -22.92 -13.91 -1.99
CA THR A 137 -23.05 -12.73 -1.14
C THR A 137 -21.72 -11.97 -0.99
N LEU A 138 -20.60 -12.69 -0.80
CA LEU A 138 -19.28 -12.08 -0.72
C LEU A 138 -18.87 -11.39 -2.02
N VAL A 139 -19.16 -11.99 -3.17
CA VAL A 139 -18.91 -11.39 -4.49
C VAL A 139 -19.75 -10.13 -4.69
N GLU A 140 -21.03 -10.16 -4.30
CA GLU A 140 -21.94 -9.00 -4.39
C GLU A 140 -21.43 -7.80 -3.58
N HIS A 141 -20.77 -8.01 -2.43
CA HIS A 141 -20.16 -6.94 -1.63
C HIS A 141 -19.00 -6.23 -2.33
N LEU A 142 -18.45 -6.79 -3.39
CA LEU A 142 -17.42 -6.13 -4.21
C LEU A 142 -18.01 -5.26 -5.33
N SER A 143 -19.34 -5.25 -5.49
CA SER A 143 -20.00 -4.47 -6.54
C SER A 143 -19.78 -2.97 -6.35
N GLY A 144 -19.45 -2.28 -7.43
CA GLY A 144 -19.16 -0.84 -7.43
C GLY A 144 -17.75 -0.45 -6.96
N MET A 145 -16.92 -1.42 -6.57
CA MET A 145 -15.53 -1.16 -6.19
C MET A 145 -14.69 -0.76 -7.41
N PHE A 146 -13.72 0.13 -7.22
CA PHE A 146 -12.75 0.44 -8.26
C PHE A 146 -11.84 -0.74 -8.55
N ILE A 147 -11.62 -1.02 -9.83
CA ILE A 147 -10.59 -1.95 -10.30
C ILE A 147 -9.27 -1.16 -10.35
N TRP A 148 -8.48 -1.22 -9.29
CA TRP A 148 -7.26 -0.42 -9.13
C TRP A 148 -6.22 -0.61 -10.24
N GLY A 149 -6.22 -1.78 -10.90
CA GLY A 149 -5.40 -2.05 -12.06
C GLY A 149 -5.92 -1.44 -13.36
N HIS A 150 -7.17 -0.96 -13.39
CA HIS A 150 -7.73 -0.39 -14.60
C HIS A 150 -7.02 0.94 -14.96
N PRO A 151 -6.54 1.13 -16.20
CA PRO A 151 -5.72 2.31 -16.55
C PRO A 151 -6.50 3.63 -16.50
N ARG A 152 -7.83 3.59 -16.48
CA ARG A 152 -8.69 4.77 -16.23
C ARG A 152 -8.89 5.09 -14.74
N ALA A 153 -8.40 4.25 -13.80
CA ALA A 153 -8.42 4.52 -12.37
C ALA A 153 -7.09 5.17 -11.95
N GLN A 154 -7.04 6.49 -11.92
CA GLN A 154 -5.83 7.26 -11.61
C GLN A 154 -5.99 7.98 -10.25
N ILE A 155 -6.38 7.20 -9.24
CA ILE A 155 -6.68 7.68 -7.88
C ILE A 155 -5.89 6.90 -6.85
N ASN A 156 -5.57 7.56 -5.74
CA ASN A 156 -4.95 6.97 -4.55
C ASN A 156 -3.64 6.19 -4.80
N VAL A 157 -3.03 5.75 -3.71
CA VAL A 157 -1.77 4.97 -3.70
C VAL A 157 -2.11 3.48 -3.56
N ILE A 158 -2.98 2.98 -4.43
CA ILE A 158 -3.44 1.58 -4.41
C ILE A 158 -3.15 0.94 -5.77
N PRO A 159 -2.06 0.17 -5.90
CA PRO A 159 -1.76 -0.58 -7.10
C PRO A 159 -2.61 -1.86 -7.20
N PRO A 160 -2.74 -2.45 -8.38
CA PRO A 160 -3.22 -3.83 -8.48
C PRO A 160 -2.19 -4.78 -7.87
N PRO A 161 -2.61 -5.77 -7.08
CA PRO A 161 -1.71 -6.84 -6.66
C PRO A 161 -1.37 -7.75 -7.84
N THR A 162 -0.19 -8.37 -7.80
CA THR A 162 0.18 -9.39 -8.79
C THR A 162 -0.47 -10.73 -8.48
N ILE A 163 -0.61 -11.59 -9.49
CA ILE A 163 -1.05 -12.97 -9.30
C ILE A 163 -0.15 -13.70 -8.29
N ALA A 164 1.17 -13.51 -8.39
CA ALA A 164 2.13 -14.14 -7.48
C ALA A 164 1.91 -13.70 -6.02
N SER A 165 1.70 -12.41 -5.77
CA SER A 165 1.43 -11.91 -4.41
C SER A 165 0.08 -12.34 -3.86
N ILE A 166 -0.95 -12.48 -4.71
CA ILE A 166 -2.25 -13.05 -4.33
C ILE A 166 -2.06 -14.50 -3.90
N ILE A 167 -1.34 -15.31 -4.68
CA ILE A 167 -1.01 -16.70 -4.31
C ILE A 167 -0.18 -16.73 -3.01
N GLY A 168 0.81 -15.85 -2.87
CA GLY A 168 1.62 -15.72 -1.65
C GLY A 168 0.79 -15.44 -0.40
N GLY A 169 -0.28 -14.64 -0.52
CA GLY A 169 -1.22 -14.38 0.57
C GLY A 169 -2.22 -15.50 0.81
N LEU A 170 -2.66 -16.18 -0.24
CA LEU A 170 -3.64 -17.27 -0.17
C LEU A 170 -3.08 -18.53 0.50
N LEU A 171 -1.87 -18.96 0.12
CA LEU A 171 -1.29 -20.21 0.63
C LEU A 171 -1.18 -20.24 2.17
N PRO A 172 -0.67 -19.20 2.84
CA PRO A 172 -0.71 -19.15 4.30
C PRO A 172 -2.13 -19.16 4.88
N SER A 173 -3.09 -18.52 4.19
CA SER A 173 -4.48 -18.46 4.67
C SER A 173 -5.14 -19.85 4.78
N ILE A 174 -4.67 -20.84 4.00
CA ILE A 174 -5.19 -22.22 4.07
C ILE A 174 -4.74 -22.92 5.36
N TYR A 175 -3.51 -22.67 5.81
CA TYR A 175 -2.91 -23.36 6.97
C TYR A 175 -2.74 -22.48 8.21
N ASN A 176 -3.06 -21.20 8.08
CA ASN A 176 -3.20 -20.23 9.15
C ASN A 176 -1.97 -20.15 10.10
N PRO A 177 -0.72 -20.00 9.60
CA PRO A 177 0.46 -19.85 10.43
C PRO A 177 0.39 -18.54 11.22
N ASN A 178 0.82 -18.58 12.49
CA ASN A 178 0.91 -17.41 13.36
C ASN A 178 2.37 -17.00 13.55
N LEU A 179 2.73 -15.80 13.08
CA LEU A 179 4.07 -15.23 13.22
C LEU A 179 4.36 -14.69 14.64
N VAL A 180 3.69 -15.19 15.66
CA VAL A 180 4.04 -14.91 17.06
C VAL A 180 5.39 -15.52 17.42
N SER A 181 5.68 -16.72 16.88
CA SER A 181 6.94 -17.45 17.08
C SER A 181 7.21 -18.41 15.92
N GLU A 182 8.46 -18.85 15.77
CA GLU A 182 8.79 -19.90 14.82
C GLU A 182 8.12 -21.24 15.12
N GLU A 183 7.73 -21.49 16.39
CA GLU A 183 7.02 -22.72 16.80
C GLU A 183 5.70 -22.88 16.03
N SER A 184 4.98 -21.78 15.81
CA SER A 184 3.65 -21.76 15.16
C SER A 184 3.67 -21.36 13.70
N SER A 185 4.82 -20.91 13.17
CA SER A 185 4.93 -20.44 11.78
C SER A 185 5.98 -21.16 10.93
N ARG A 186 6.95 -21.85 11.55
CA ARG A 186 8.00 -22.62 10.88
C ARG A 186 8.66 -21.87 9.73
N GLN A 187 8.66 -22.40 8.52
CA GLN A 187 9.28 -21.80 7.33
C GLN A 187 8.67 -20.44 6.92
N VAL A 188 7.47 -20.12 7.39
CA VAL A 188 6.88 -18.79 7.15
C VAL A 188 7.59 -17.71 7.98
N ALA A 189 8.13 -18.05 9.16
CA ALA A 189 9.03 -17.17 9.91
C ALA A 189 10.32 -16.87 9.13
N VAL A 190 10.89 -17.89 8.47
CA VAL A 190 12.06 -17.70 7.59
C VAL A 190 11.74 -16.75 6.44
N ALA A 191 10.54 -16.84 5.84
CA ALA A 191 10.12 -15.92 4.80
C ALA A 191 10.04 -14.46 5.29
N GLU A 192 9.58 -14.20 6.52
CA GLU A 192 9.59 -12.85 7.10
C GLU A 192 11.02 -12.30 7.24
N VAL A 193 11.94 -13.11 7.72
CA VAL A 193 13.35 -12.73 7.86
C VAL A 193 13.99 -12.53 6.48
N GLU A 194 13.70 -13.38 5.50
CA GLU A 194 14.22 -13.29 4.14
C GLU A 194 13.79 -11.98 3.46
N VAL A 195 12.49 -11.62 3.55
CA VAL A 195 11.99 -10.34 3.01
C VAL A 195 12.64 -9.16 3.71
N SER A 196 12.77 -9.22 5.03
CA SER A 196 13.43 -8.18 5.82
C SER A 196 14.88 -7.99 5.38
N SER A 197 15.62 -9.07 5.20
CA SER A 197 17.01 -9.06 4.74
C SER A 197 17.17 -8.53 3.31
N MET A 198 16.34 -9.01 2.37
CA MET A 198 16.34 -8.52 0.98
C MET A 198 16.02 -7.02 0.91
N THR A 199 15.10 -6.56 1.76
CA THR A 199 14.70 -5.15 1.79
C THR A 199 15.76 -4.29 2.47
N ALA A 200 16.42 -4.79 3.51
CA ALA A 200 17.55 -4.13 4.19
C ALA A 200 18.69 -3.88 3.19
N ASP A 201 19.11 -4.91 2.44
CA ASP A 201 20.11 -4.76 1.38
C ASP A 201 19.69 -3.72 0.34
N LEU A 202 18.43 -3.76 -0.10
CA LEU A 202 17.92 -2.86 -1.12
C LEU A 202 17.97 -1.39 -0.69
N VAL A 203 17.62 -1.08 0.57
CA VAL A 203 17.63 0.28 1.11
C VAL A 203 19.02 0.70 1.60
N GLY A 204 20.01 -0.21 1.66
CA GLY A 204 21.38 0.03 2.04
C GLY A 204 21.70 -0.16 3.53
N TYR A 205 20.87 -0.90 4.26
CA TYR A 205 21.19 -1.39 5.59
C TYR A 205 22.04 -2.67 5.50
N ASP A 206 22.78 -2.95 6.57
CA ASP A 206 23.45 -4.24 6.75
C ASP A 206 22.40 -5.31 7.10
N PRO A 207 22.14 -6.31 6.25
CA PRO A 207 21.13 -7.33 6.50
C PRO A 207 21.38 -8.19 7.75
N ILE A 208 22.63 -8.27 8.21
CA ILE A 208 23.00 -9.07 9.41
C ILE A 208 22.70 -8.29 10.69
N ARG A 209 22.85 -6.98 10.66
CA ARG A 209 22.62 -6.12 11.83
C ARG A 209 21.18 -5.65 11.96
N SER A 210 20.49 -5.50 10.84
CA SER A 210 19.12 -5.02 10.80
C SER A 210 18.11 -6.12 11.17
N ALA A 211 16.91 -5.70 11.54
CA ALA A 211 15.78 -6.58 11.70
C ALA A 211 14.51 -5.95 11.15
N GLY A 212 13.57 -6.79 10.72
CA GLY A 212 12.29 -6.31 10.23
C GLY A 212 11.14 -7.17 10.73
N LEU A 213 9.96 -6.56 10.80
CA LEU A 213 8.72 -7.24 11.15
C LEU A 213 7.55 -6.66 10.35
N PHE A 214 6.64 -7.53 9.93
CA PHE A 214 5.40 -7.08 9.31
C PHE A 214 4.38 -6.64 10.37
N THR A 215 3.64 -5.57 10.08
CA THR A 215 2.68 -4.94 10.99
C THR A 215 1.43 -4.43 10.26
N PHE A 216 0.49 -3.83 11.00
CA PHE A 216 -0.86 -3.45 10.57
C PHE A 216 -0.94 -2.18 9.69
N GLY A 217 0.04 -1.96 8.82
CA GLY A 217 0.05 -0.83 7.89
C GLY A 217 1.17 0.17 8.19
N GLY A 218 1.33 1.17 7.32
CA GLY A 218 2.30 2.25 7.49
C GLY A 218 2.15 2.98 8.84
N THR A 219 0.94 3.09 9.38
CA THR A 219 0.72 3.60 10.74
C THR A 219 1.39 2.72 11.80
N GLY A 220 1.38 1.41 11.62
CA GLY A 220 2.10 0.48 12.50
C GLY A 220 3.61 0.68 12.44
N THR A 221 4.19 0.84 11.24
CA THR A 221 5.63 1.10 11.11
C THR A 221 6.04 2.38 11.79
N LEU A 222 5.24 3.43 11.66
CA LEU A 222 5.47 4.71 12.34
C LEU A 222 5.35 4.57 13.86
N LEU A 223 4.36 3.80 14.35
CA LEU A 223 4.17 3.55 15.78
C LEU A 223 5.40 2.87 16.39
N TYR A 224 5.97 1.87 15.72
CA TYR A 224 7.20 1.22 16.17
C TYR A 224 8.38 2.20 16.19
N GLY A 225 8.59 2.97 15.13
CA GLY A 225 9.67 3.95 15.05
C GLY A 225 9.60 4.99 16.16
N VAL A 226 8.42 5.57 16.38
CA VAL A 226 8.20 6.56 17.45
C VAL A 226 8.31 5.91 18.84
N LYS A 227 7.84 4.67 19.01
CA LYS A 227 7.96 3.94 20.29
C LYS A 227 9.42 3.68 20.66
N LEU A 228 10.26 3.27 19.72
CA LEU A 228 11.69 3.11 19.95
C LEU A 228 12.33 4.44 20.35
N GLY A 229 12.00 5.51 19.62
CA GLY A 229 12.51 6.84 19.94
C GLY A 229 12.06 7.34 21.32
N LEU A 230 10.82 7.05 21.72
CA LEU A 230 10.31 7.39 23.04
C LEU A 230 11.06 6.65 24.15
N GLU A 231 11.35 5.36 23.99
CA GLU A 231 12.12 4.58 24.97
C GLU A 231 13.59 5.04 25.04
N LYS A 232 14.19 5.49 23.91
CA LYS A 232 15.55 6.07 23.90
C LYS A 232 15.59 7.41 24.64
N ALA A 233 14.62 8.30 24.36
CA ALA A 233 14.57 9.64 24.93
C ALA A 233 14.11 9.66 26.39
N CYS A 234 13.18 8.79 26.76
CA CYS A 234 12.54 8.70 28.07
C CYS A 234 12.53 7.24 28.56
N PRO A 235 13.66 6.69 29.00
CA PRO A 235 13.76 5.31 29.43
C PRO A 235 12.76 4.96 30.52
N GLY A 236 12.12 3.77 30.41
CA GLY A 236 11.16 3.27 31.39
C GLY A 236 9.71 3.68 31.13
N THR A 237 9.41 4.28 29.98
CA THR A 237 8.03 4.63 29.61
C THR A 237 7.13 3.41 29.47
N ALA A 238 7.69 2.24 29.17
CA ALA A 238 6.94 0.97 29.15
C ALA A 238 6.33 0.62 30.53
N GLN A 239 6.98 1.01 31.66
CA GLN A 239 6.52 0.71 33.02
C GLN A 239 5.77 1.88 33.66
N LEU A 240 6.18 3.09 33.36
CA LEU A 240 5.78 4.28 34.13
C LEU A 240 4.91 5.26 33.33
N GLY A 241 4.76 5.02 32.01
CA GLY A 241 4.17 5.97 31.07
C GLY A 241 5.11 7.14 30.77
N ALA A 242 4.73 7.97 29.80
CA ALA A 242 5.47 9.17 29.46
C ALA A 242 5.31 10.24 30.58
N ARG A 243 6.38 10.51 31.30
CA ARG A 243 6.42 11.49 32.42
C ARG A 243 7.10 12.78 32.06
N GLU A 244 7.97 12.76 31.08
CA GLU A 244 8.67 13.92 30.54
C GLU A 244 8.00 14.39 29.26
N ARG A 245 8.16 15.66 28.92
CA ARG A 245 7.66 16.19 27.65
C ARG A 245 8.50 15.61 26.50
N ALA A 246 7.97 14.62 25.83
CA ALA A 246 8.54 14.03 24.62
C ALA A 246 7.90 14.67 23.38
N VAL A 247 8.70 15.00 22.38
CA VAL A 247 8.29 15.72 21.17
C VAL A 247 8.60 14.86 19.94
N ILE A 248 7.70 14.92 18.96
CA ILE A 248 7.90 14.35 17.62
C ILE A 248 7.98 15.52 16.63
N PHE A 249 9.02 15.55 15.81
CA PHE A 249 9.09 16.43 14.65
C PHE A 249 8.71 15.70 13.39
N CYS A 250 7.90 16.33 12.54
CA CYS A 250 7.57 15.84 11.20
C CYS A 250 7.34 17.02 10.24
N SER A 251 7.30 16.77 8.96
CA SER A 251 6.89 17.76 7.96
C SER A 251 5.40 18.10 8.12
N GLU A 252 4.98 19.33 7.82
CA GLU A 252 3.55 19.69 7.72
C GLU A 252 2.82 18.88 6.63
N ARG A 253 3.57 18.25 5.71
CA ARG A 253 3.07 17.36 4.66
C ARG A 253 3.19 15.88 5.02
N ALA A 254 3.68 15.55 6.20
CA ALA A 254 3.71 14.19 6.71
C ALA A 254 2.29 13.61 6.83
N HIS A 255 2.19 12.30 6.79
CA HIS A 255 0.93 11.62 6.97
C HIS A 255 0.34 11.91 8.37
N TYR A 256 -0.97 12.14 8.46
CA TYR A 256 -1.67 12.44 9.73
C TYR A 256 -1.50 11.34 10.80
N ALA A 257 -0.98 10.17 10.43
CA ALA A 257 -0.61 9.11 11.37
C ALA A 257 0.37 9.59 12.46
N CYS A 258 1.20 10.60 12.20
CA CYS A 258 2.07 11.20 13.23
C CYS A 258 1.25 11.71 14.43
N LEU A 259 0.14 12.40 14.17
CA LEU A 259 -0.77 12.89 15.21
C LEU A 259 -1.50 11.74 15.92
N SER A 260 -1.89 10.70 15.17
CA SER A 260 -2.57 9.53 15.73
C SER A 260 -1.64 8.73 16.65
N VAL A 261 -0.40 8.47 16.20
CA VAL A 261 0.61 7.73 16.96
C VAL A 261 0.98 8.48 18.25
N ALA A 262 1.18 9.81 18.18
CA ALA A 262 1.43 10.62 19.37
C ALA A 262 0.30 10.52 20.41
N ASN A 263 -0.95 10.53 19.93
CA ASN A 263 -2.12 10.35 20.80
C ASN A 263 -2.13 8.96 21.45
N TRP A 264 -1.91 7.90 20.66
CA TRP A 264 -1.97 6.51 21.14
C TRP A 264 -0.82 6.14 22.10
N LEU A 265 0.35 6.75 21.91
CA LEU A 265 1.51 6.56 22.80
C LEU A 265 1.47 7.46 24.05
N GLY A 266 0.44 8.30 24.21
CA GLY A 266 0.34 9.21 25.35
C GLY A 266 1.33 10.38 25.33
N ILE A 267 1.94 10.66 24.18
CA ILE A 267 2.80 11.84 23.95
C ILE A 267 1.95 13.11 23.88
N GLY A 268 0.75 13.00 23.27
CA GLY A 268 -0.16 14.11 23.01
C GLY A 268 0.08 14.79 21.66
N ARG A 269 -1.02 15.14 20.99
CA ARG A 269 -0.97 15.73 19.63
C ARG A 269 -0.26 17.09 19.59
N GLU A 270 -0.32 17.88 20.66
CA GLU A 270 0.34 19.17 20.79
C GLU A 270 1.86 19.06 20.83
N ASN A 271 2.41 17.88 21.14
CA ASN A 271 3.83 17.59 21.12
C ASN A 271 4.29 17.06 19.74
N VAL A 272 3.43 17.05 18.72
CA VAL A 272 3.84 16.85 17.34
C VAL A 272 4.06 18.21 16.70
N ILE A 273 5.32 18.55 16.51
CA ILE A 273 5.73 19.83 15.92
C ILE A 273 5.88 19.61 14.41
N GLN A 274 4.98 20.23 13.66
CA GLN A 274 4.96 20.18 12.20
C GLN A 274 5.84 21.29 11.62
N ILE A 275 6.86 20.90 10.89
CA ILE A 275 7.83 21.82 10.28
C ILE A 275 7.30 22.25 8.90
N PRO A 276 7.25 23.56 8.61
CA PRO A 276 6.87 24.08 7.29
C PRO A 276 7.75 23.52 6.16
N CYS A 277 7.14 23.34 5.00
CA CYS A 277 7.81 22.80 3.80
C CYS A 277 8.36 23.89 2.88
N SER A 278 9.33 23.50 2.07
CA SER A 278 9.80 24.23 0.89
C SER A 278 8.76 24.20 -0.24
N PRO A 279 8.96 24.99 -1.31
CA PRO A 279 8.14 24.87 -2.53
C PRO A 279 8.15 23.47 -3.15
N GLU A 280 9.20 22.69 -2.92
CA GLU A 280 9.36 21.31 -3.37
C GLU A 280 8.71 20.29 -2.44
N ASN A 281 7.95 20.75 -1.43
CA ASN A 281 7.28 19.91 -0.42
C ASN A 281 8.25 19.07 0.43
N GLU A 282 9.44 19.57 0.66
CA GLU A 282 10.45 19.01 1.58
C GLU A 282 10.44 19.78 2.92
N MET A 283 10.68 19.10 4.03
CA MET A 283 10.84 19.73 5.34
C MET A 283 11.93 20.79 5.32
N ARG A 284 11.66 22.00 5.80
CA ARG A 284 12.66 23.06 5.93
C ARG A 284 13.58 22.80 7.11
N THR A 285 14.71 22.17 6.84
CA THR A 285 15.63 21.68 7.88
C THR A 285 16.22 22.79 8.77
N CYS A 286 16.36 24.02 8.26
CA CYS A 286 16.76 25.16 9.08
C CYS A 286 15.71 25.51 10.17
N LEU A 287 14.43 25.35 9.88
CA LEU A 287 13.37 25.53 10.87
C LEU A 287 13.33 24.36 11.85
N LEU A 288 13.52 23.11 11.38
CA LEU A 288 13.68 21.94 12.24
C LEU A 288 14.78 22.21 13.29
N GLU A 289 15.96 22.65 12.86
CA GLU A 289 17.09 22.90 13.74
C GLU A 289 16.79 23.96 14.80
N SER A 290 16.16 25.08 14.40
CA SER A 290 15.77 26.15 15.33
C SER A 290 14.76 25.67 16.36
N MET A 291 13.64 25.03 15.90
CA MET A 291 12.56 24.59 16.78
C MET A 291 13.00 23.44 17.70
N ALA A 292 13.91 22.58 17.23
CA ALA A 292 14.49 21.51 18.04
C ALA A 292 15.38 22.08 19.19
N ARG A 293 16.17 23.11 18.89
CA ARG A 293 16.94 23.84 19.94
C ARG A 293 16.03 24.45 21.00
N ASP A 294 14.92 25.03 20.59
CA ASP A 294 13.99 25.66 21.55
C ASP A 294 13.36 24.60 22.46
N VAL A 295 12.93 23.45 21.92
CA VAL A 295 12.43 22.32 22.72
C VAL A 295 13.48 21.85 23.74
N LEU A 296 14.74 21.67 23.32
CA LEU A 296 15.80 21.21 24.22
C LEU A 296 16.18 22.25 25.30
N LYS A 297 16.17 23.55 24.99
CA LYS A 297 16.37 24.64 25.97
C LYS A 297 15.27 24.66 27.02
N GLU A 298 14.02 24.32 26.64
CA GLU A 298 12.91 24.22 27.56
C GLU A 298 12.88 22.91 28.38
N GLY A 299 13.88 22.06 28.23
CA GLY A 299 14.01 20.78 28.94
C GLY A 299 13.15 19.66 28.35
N GLY A 300 12.57 19.85 27.17
CA GLY A 300 11.87 18.81 26.42
C GLY A 300 12.83 17.76 25.86
N LYS A 301 12.30 16.59 25.54
CA LYS A 301 13.03 15.47 24.92
C LYS A 301 12.55 15.28 23.48
N ILE A 302 13.45 15.04 22.55
CA ILE A 302 13.09 14.72 21.16
C ILE A 302 13.00 13.20 21.02
N ALA A 303 11.79 12.68 21.01
CA ALA A 303 11.57 11.23 20.86
C ALA A 303 11.88 10.80 19.42
N ALA A 304 11.30 11.47 18.42
CA ALA A 304 11.50 11.10 17.04
C ALA A 304 11.53 12.30 16.10
N ILE A 305 12.32 12.19 15.03
CA ILE A 305 12.24 13.03 13.84
C ILE A 305 11.78 12.13 12.70
N VAL A 306 10.56 12.39 12.20
CA VAL A 306 9.96 11.61 11.12
C VAL A 306 10.25 12.31 9.80
N ALA A 307 11.10 11.70 8.99
CA ALA A 307 11.38 12.15 7.64
C ALA A 307 10.47 11.45 6.64
N THR A 308 9.68 12.20 5.88
CA THR A 308 8.78 11.63 4.89
C THR A 308 9.51 11.41 3.57
N MET A 309 9.55 10.15 3.12
CA MET A 309 10.24 9.73 1.90
C MET A 309 9.24 9.32 0.82
N GLY A 310 8.40 10.26 0.42
CA GLY A 310 7.31 10.11 -0.53
C GLY A 310 5.96 10.45 0.08
N THR A 311 5.59 11.74 0.08
CA THR A 311 4.28 12.17 0.59
C THR A 311 3.15 11.65 -0.31
N THR A 312 2.00 11.33 0.28
CA THR A 312 0.83 10.78 -0.42
C THR A 312 0.31 11.71 -1.53
N ASP A 313 0.28 13.02 -1.27
CA ASP A 313 -0.30 13.97 -2.24
C ASP A 313 0.70 14.47 -3.28
N HIS A 314 1.96 14.67 -2.93
CA HIS A 314 2.92 15.37 -3.78
C HIS A 314 4.09 14.50 -4.24
N PHE A 315 4.38 13.40 -3.51
CA PHE A 315 5.62 12.67 -3.59
C PHE A 315 6.85 13.53 -3.20
N GLY A 316 6.69 14.37 -2.15
CA GLY A 316 7.79 15.11 -1.55
C GLY A 316 8.72 14.18 -0.77
N LEU A 317 10.02 14.50 -0.76
CA LEU A 317 11.07 13.66 -0.18
C LEU A 317 11.97 14.54 0.70
N ASP A 318 11.95 14.33 2.02
CA ASP A 318 12.75 15.08 2.96
C ASP A 318 14.26 14.80 2.81
N ASP A 319 15.09 15.76 3.25
CA ASP A 319 16.55 15.63 3.22
C ASP A 319 17.08 14.93 4.47
N LEU A 320 17.10 13.59 4.43
CA LEU A 320 17.58 12.75 5.52
C LEU A 320 19.03 13.08 5.92
N LYS A 321 19.89 13.47 4.97
CA LYS A 321 21.27 13.85 5.27
C LYS A 321 21.32 15.07 6.16
N SER A 322 20.62 16.14 5.80
CA SER A 322 20.53 17.35 6.62
C SER A 322 19.90 17.08 7.99
N ILE A 323 18.83 16.26 8.04
CA ILE A 323 18.18 15.86 9.30
C ILE A 323 19.17 15.11 10.21
N HIS A 324 19.91 14.16 9.67
CA HIS A 324 20.92 13.41 10.41
C HIS A 324 22.03 14.32 10.96
N GLU A 325 22.57 15.21 10.13
CA GLU A 325 23.60 16.17 10.55
C GLU A 325 23.11 17.13 11.63
N ILE A 326 21.84 17.59 11.56
CA ILE A 326 21.21 18.42 12.59
C ILE A 326 21.09 17.63 13.89
N ARG A 327 20.59 16.40 13.85
CA ARG A 327 20.49 15.53 15.03
C ARG A 327 21.84 15.42 15.75
N ASP A 328 22.90 15.11 15.02
CA ASP A 328 24.22 14.90 15.60
C ASP A 328 24.76 16.21 16.23
N ARG A 329 24.57 17.36 15.55
CA ARG A 329 24.91 18.67 16.15
C ARG A 329 24.13 18.96 17.43
N LEU A 330 22.86 18.64 17.50
CA LEU A 330 22.05 18.84 18.71
C LEU A 330 22.48 17.91 19.86
N VAL A 331 22.86 16.66 19.55
CA VAL A 331 23.42 15.74 20.55
C VAL A 331 24.69 16.31 21.16
N ASP A 332 25.61 16.82 20.33
CA ASP A 332 26.88 17.42 20.78
C ASP A 332 26.66 18.73 21.55
N GLU A 333 25.80 19.63 21.02
CA GLU A 333 25.54 20.96 21.60
C GLU A 333 24.87 20.88 22.98
N PHE A 334 23.91 19.96 23.15
CA PHE A 334 23.17 19.81 24.40
C PHE A 334 23.66 18.67 25.29
N HIS A 335 24.74 18.00 24.88
CA HIS A 335 25.31 16.84 25.59
C HIS A 335 24.26 15.79 25.94
N LEU A 336 23.42 15.45 24.94
CA LEU A 336 22.35 14.48 25.14
C LEU A 336 22.96 13.09 25.40
N ASP A 337 22.42 12.37 26.36
CA ASP A 337 22.77 10.98 26.69
C ASP A 337 22.10 9.94 25.79
N TYR A 338 21.35 10.39 24.79
CA TYR A 338 20.68 9.58 23.78
C TYR A 338 20.73 10.28 22.41
N HIS A 339 20.53 9.51 21.35
CA HIS A 339 20.30 10.05 20.01
C HIS A 339 18.80 10.09 19.71
N PRO A 340 18.22 11.26 19.38
CA PRO A 340 16.85 11.34 18.84
C PRO A 340 16.66 10.37 17.68
N HIS A 341 15.59 9.57 17.70
CA HIS A 341 15.37 8.53 16.71
C HIS A 341 14.91 9.13 15.38
N VAL A 342 15.62 8.87 14.31
CA VAL A 342 15.23 9.28 12.95
C VAL A 342 14.49 8.14 12.28
N HIS A 343 13.18 8.31 12.09
CA HIS A 343 12.34 7.37 11.35
C HIS A 343 12.07 7.87 9.93
N ALA A 344 12.43 7.09 8.92
CA ALA A 344 12.03 7.38 7.55
C ALA A 344 10.66 6.74 7.24
N ASP A 345 9.62 7.56 7.12
CA ASP A 345 8.34 7.14 6.56
C ASP A 345 8.49 7.02 5.04
N ALA A 346 9.03 5.88 4.61
CA ALA A 346 9.29 5.55 3.21
C ALA A 346 8.26 4.59 2.62
N VAL A 347 7.06 4.53 3.21
CA VAL A 347 5.96 3.62 2.81
C VAL A 347 5.61 3.68 1.32
N ILE A 348 5.93 4.78 0.63
CA ILE A 348 5.77 4.91 -0.82
C ILE A 348 7.14 4.88 -1.52
N GLY A 349 8.08 5.66 -1.04
CA GLY A 349 9.34 5.92 -1.74
C GLY A 349 10.37 4.79 -1.67
N TRP A 350 10.26 3.84 -0.74
CA TRP A 350 11.22 2.76 -0.54
C TRP A 350 11.57 2.00 -1.83
N ALA A 351 10.58 1.78 -2.70
CA ALA A 351 10.75 0.97 -3.89
C ALA A 351 11.70 1.62 -4.93
N TRP A 352 11.86 2.95 -4.90
CA TRP A 352 12.83 3.66 -5.74
C TRP A 352 14.28 3.35 -5.36
N SER A 353 14.55 2.67 -4.25
CA SER A 353 15.89 2.16 -3.90
C SER A 353 16.46 1.20 -4.96
N VAL A 354 15.62 0.58 -5.78
CA VAL A 354 16.06 -0.22 -6.93
C VAL A 354 16.88 0.57 -7.96
N PHE A 355 16.81 1.89 -7.91
CA PHE A 355 17.57 2.79 -8.78
C PHE A 355 18.90 3.25 -8.17
N ASN A 356 19.24 2.87 -6.93
CA ASN A 356 20.48 3.31 -6.28
C ASN A 356 21.73 2.89 -7.07
N ASP A 357 21.71 1.72 -7.66
CA ASP A 357 22.77 1.14 -8.50
C ASP A 357 22.45 1.16 -10.01
N TYR A 358 21.39 1.89 -10.44
CA TYR A 358 21.03 2.02 -11.85
C TYR A 358 21.95 3.02 -12.57
N ASN A 359 22.50 2.62 -13.71
CA ASN A 359 23.33 3.50 -14.53
C ASN A 359 22.43 4.38 -15.42
N PHE A 360 22.23 5.62 -15.00
CA PHE A 360 21.41 6.59 -15.73
C PHE A 360 22.06 7.13 -17.01
N ASP A 361 23.41 7.08 -17.13
CA ASP A 361 24.11 7.54 -18.32
C ASP A 361 23.93 6.56 -19.47
N SER A 362 24.09 5.27 -19.21
CA SER A 362 23.87 4.21 -20.22
C SER A 362 22.39 3.88 -20.41
N ASN A 363 21.55 4.18 -19.43
CA ASN A 363 20.10 3.94 -19.44
C ASN A 363 19.69 2.59 -20.04
N PRO A 364 20.11 1.46 -19.47
CA PRO A 364 19.97 0.13 -20.10
C PRO A 364 18.52 -0.30 -20.33
N LEU A 365 17.54 0.29 -19.62
CA LEU A 365 16.12 0.03 -19.83
C LEU A 365 15.47 0.97 -20.87
N GLY A 366 16.23 1.93 -21.43
CA GLY A 366 15.77 2.79 -22.51
C GLY A 366 14.67 3.78 -22.12
N PHE A 367 14.64 4.26 -20.90
CA PHE A 367 13.66 5.27 -20.46
C PHE A 367 13.81 6.57 -21.26
N ARG A 368 12.68 7.29 -21.47
CA ARG A 368 12.67 8.62 -22.09
C ARG A 368 13.47 9.61 -21.23
N HIS A 369 14.03 10.64 -21.86
CA HIS A 369 14.88 11.64 -21.18
C HIS A 369 14.20 12.30 -19.96
N ARG A 370 12.91 12.68 -20.06
CA ARG A 370 12.16 13.24 -18.91
C ARG A 370 12.05 12.24 -17.77
N THR A 371 11.80 10.96 -18.07
CA THR A 371 11.73 9.87 -17.09
C THR A 371 13.08 9.64 -16.42
N VAL A 372 14.18 9.61 -17.18
CA VAL A 372 15.55 9.50 -16.64
C VAL A 372 15.82 10.64 -15.64
N ARG A 373 15.50 11.88 -16.02
CA ARG A 373 15.66 13.05 -15.15
C ARG A 373 14.84 12.91 -13.86
N ALA A 374 13.58 12.48 -13.96
CA ALA A 374 12.69 12.28 -12.83
C ALA A 374 13.22 11.21 -11.87
N LEU A 375 13.59 10.04 -12.38
CA LEU A 375 14.12 8.92 -11.60
C LEU A 375 15.46 9.29 -10.93
N ALA A 376 16.37 9.94 -11.65
CA ALA A 376 17.64 10.42 -11.10
C ALA A 376 17.42 11.49 -10.02
N GLY A 377 16.43 12.36 -10.18
CA GLY A 377 16.03 13.35 -9.18
C GLY A 377 15.57 12.70 -7.88
N THR A 378 14.65 11.72 -7.98
CA THR A 378 14.16 10.95 -6.84
C THR A 378 15.27 10.18 -6.14
N ARG A 379 16.15 9.51 -6.89
CA ARG A 379 17.28 8.74 -6.34
C ARG A 379 18.13 9.58 -5.39
N ARG A 380 18.37 10.87 -5.65
CA ARG A 380 19.22 11.74 -4.80
C ARG A 380 18.77 11.77 -3.34
N ARG A 381 17.47 11.65 -3.09
CA ARG A 381 16.90 11.59 -1.74
C ARG A 381 16.82 10.15 -1.22
N ILE A 382 16.33 9.22 -2.05
CA ILE A 382 16.13 7.81 -1.66
C ILE A 382 17.44 7.11 -1.26
N GLN A 383 18.55 7.42 -1.90
CA GLN A 383 19.86 6.87 -1.52
C GLN A 383 20.33 7.27 -0.11
N GLN A 384 19.64 8.22 0.54
CA GLN A 384 19.93 8.64 1.90
C GLN A 384 19.21 7.77 2.96
N LEU A 385 18.32 6.85 2.58
CA LEU A 385 17.60 5.98 3.50
C LEU A 385 18.48 5.28 4.55
N PRO A 386 19.73 4.85 4.24
CA PRO A 386 20.61 4.26 5.24
C PRO A 386 20.98 5.16 6.43
N LEU A 387 20.69 6.46 6.36
CA LEU A 387 20.94 7.42 7.46
C LEU A 387 19.84 7.40 8.53
N ALA A 388 18.67 6.86 8.23
CA ALA A 388 17.61 6.68 9.22
C ALA A 388 17.94 5.54 10.20
N ASP A 389 17.37 5.59 11.41
CA ASP A 389 17.50 4.53 12.42
C ASP A 389 16.44 3.43 12.19
N SER A 390 15.31 3.78 11.59
CA SER A 390 14.29 2.84 11.13
C SER A 390 13.54 3.36 9.91
N ILE A 391 12.94 2.44 9.16
CA ILE A 391 12.24 2.72 7.90
C ILE A 391 10.86 2.03 7.90
N GLY A 392 9.82 2.78 7.54
CA GLY A 392 8.50 2.25 7.23
C GLY A 392 8.36 1.94 5.74
N ILE A 393 7.83 0.75 5.40
CA ILE A 393 7.75 0.22 4.04
C ILE A 393 6.37 -0.39 3.83
N ASP A 394 5.65 0.02 2.76
CA ASP A 394 4.39 -0.60 2.38
C ASP A 394 4.53 -1.35 1.04
N PHE A 395 4.55 -2.67 1.11
CA PHE A 395 4.51 -3.51 -0.09
C PHE A 395 3.16 -3.41 -0.80
N HIS A 396 2.07 -3.18 -0.07
CA HIS A 396 0.74 -2.99 -0.63
C HIS A 396 0.55 -1.63 -1.36
N LYS A 397 1.59 -0.77 -1.37
CA LYS A 397 1.66 0.43 -2.21
C LYS A 397 2.57 0.16 -3.40
N THR A 398 3.80 0.55 -3.34
CA THR A 398 4.76 0.45 -4.46
C THR A 398 5.42 -0.92 -4.60
N GLY A 399 5.02 -1.89 -3.78
CA GLY A 399 5.40 -3.30 -3.89
C GLY A 399 4.36 -4.19 -4.59
N PHE A 400 3.19 -3.67 -4.98
CA PHE A 400 2.15 -4.38 -5.73
C PHE A 400 1.62 -5.65 -5.05
N THR A 401 1.45 -5.62 -3.72
CA THR A 401 0.86 -6.72 -2.95
C THR A 401 -0.56 -6.40 -2.47
N PRO A 402 -1.36 -7.41 -2.08
CA PRO A 402 -2.64 -7.17 -1.41
C PRO A 402 -2.49 -6.40 -0.09
N TYR A 403 -3.53 -5.67 0.32
CA TYR A 403 -3.64 -5.03 1.64
C TYR A 403 -3.86 -6.09 2.74
N VAL A 404 -3.21 -6.01 3.89
CA VAL A 404 -2.18 -5.08 4.34
C VAL A 404 -0.84 -5.80 4.32
N SER A 405 0.20 -5.18 3.75
CA SER A 405 1.56 -5.75 3.77
C SER A 405 2.54 -4.60 4.02
N SER A 406 2.91 -4.40 5.29
CA SER A 406 3.78 -3.32 5.74
C SER A 406 4.91 -3.88 6.60
N LEU A 407 6.12 -3.47 6.29
CA LEU A 407 7.34 -3.87 6.97
C LEU A 407 7.91 -2.68 7.76
N PHE A 408 8.05 -2.83 9.07
CA PHE A 408 8.91 -2.00 9.89
C PHE A 408 10.32 -2.58 9.83
N LEU A 409 11.29 -1.78 9.44
CA LEU A 409 12.70 -2.18 9.34
C LEU A 409 13.54 -1.29 10.25
N VAL A 410 14.26 -1.89 11.20
CA VAL A 410 15.18 -1.20 12.10
C VAL A 410 16.62 -1.46 11.68
N LYS A 411 17.46 -0.42 11.71
CA LYS A 411 18.86 -0.47 11.28
C LYS A 411 19.72 -1.38 12.14
N ASP A 412 19.46 -1.37 13.44
CA ASP A 412 20.15 -2.23 14.41
C ASP A 412 19.13 -3.03 15.22
N ALA A 413 19.17 -4.35 15.09
CA ALA A 413 18.23 -5.27 15.74
C ALA A 413 18.22 -5.12 17.28
N ILE A 414 19.32 -4.64 17.89
CA ILE A 414 19.42 -4.43 19.33
C ILE A 414 18.39 -3.42 19.84
N ASP A 415 17.96 -2.48 19.00
CA ASP A 415 16.96 -1.48 19.38
C ASP A 415 15.62 -2.12 19.75
N LEU A 416 15.28 -3.30 19.20
CA LEU A 416 14.05 -4.03 19.54
C LEU A 416 14.03 -4.50 21.00
N GLU A 417 15.18 -4.63 21.66
CA GLU A 417 15.24 -4.96 23.08
C GLU A 417 14.57 -3.88 23.96
N LEU A 418 14.53 -2.62 23.50
CA LEU A 418 13.86 -1.53 24.21
C LEU A 418 12.36 -1.74 24.39
N ILE A 419 11.74 -2.55 23.54
CA ILE A 419 10.28 -2.80 23.53
C ILE A 419 9.94 -4.26 23.80
N THR A 420 10.95 -5.07 24.19
CA THR A 420 10.80 -6.51 24.42
C THR A 420 10.05 -6.79 25.73
N ARG A 421 9.05 -7.70 25.68
CA ARG A 421 8.32 -8.21 26.85
C ARG A 421 9.21 -9.15 27.66
N LYS A 422 8.99 -9.18 28.98
CA LYS A 422 9.62 -10.19 29.84
C LYS A 422 9.03 -11.57 29.56
N GLN A 423 9.87 -12.62 29.66
CA GLN A 423 9.41 -14.01 29.50
C GLN A 423 8.29 -14.36 30.47
N SER A 424 8.31 -13.78 31.69
CA SER A 424 7.27 -13.98 32.70
C SER A 424 5.88 -13.54 32.27
N ASP A 425 5.78 -12.58 31.30
CA ASP A 425 4.52 -12.02 30.85
C ASP A 425 3.80 -12.94 29.84
N THR A 426 4.54 -13.90 29.26
CA THR A 426 4.06 -14.84 28.25
C THR A 426 4.56 -16.27 28.51
N PRO A 427 4.22 -16.88 29.68
CA PRO A 427 4.83 -18.14 30.10
C PRO A 427 4.46 -19.35 29.24
N TYR A 428 3.47 -19.25 28.38
CA TYR A 428 2.97 -20.29 27.47
C TYR A 428 3.49 -20.15 26.02
N LEU A 429 4.42 -19.23 25.77
CA LEU A 429 5.01 -18.99 24.46
C LEU A 429 6.55 -19.06 24.54
N PHE A 430 7.20 -19.25 23.39
CA PHE A 430 8.65 -19.14 23.22
C PHE A 430 9.46 -20.19 23.95
N HIS A 431 9.02 -21.46 23.85
CA HIS A 431 9.69 -22.57 24.49
C HIS A 431 10.80 -23.18 23.63
N ASP A 432 10.67 -23.07 22.30
CA ASP A 432 11.56 -23.73 21.35
C ASP A 432 11.90 -22.79 20.20
N GLY A 433 13.14 -22.83 19.71
CA GLY A 433 13.63 -22.05 18.60
C GLY A 433 14.32 -20.73 18.98
N HIS A 434 14.55 -19.88 17.96
CA HIS A 434 15.35 -18.66 18.10
C HIS A 434 14.64 -17.39 17.62
N TYR A 435 13.57 -17.50 16.81
CA TYR A 435 12.85 -16.36 16.25
C TYR A 435 11.46 -16.21 16.87
N HIS A 436 11.35 -15.25 17.77
CA HIS A 436 10.15 -15.00 18.57
C HIS A 436 9.70 -13.53 18.50
N PRO A 437 9.23 -13.05 17.34
CA PRO A 437 8.84 -11.64 17.18
C PRO A 437 7.70 -11.22 18.12
N GLY A 438 6.83 -12.13 18.56
CA GLY A 438 5.81 -11.85 19.57
C GLY A 438 6.35 -11.31 20.89
N ARG A 439 7.66 -11.39 21.15
CA ARG A 439 8.28 -10.77 22.32
C ARG A 439 8.33 -9.24 22.24
N TYR A 440 8.40 -8.67 21.04
CA TYR A 440 8.54 -7.22 20.83
C TYR A 440 7.45 -6.60 19.92
N THR A 441 6.59 -7.42 19.31
CA THR A 441 5.48 -6.89 18.52
C THR A 441 4.30 -6.50 19.38
N LEU A 442 3.61 -5.40 19.03
CA LEU A 442 2.40 -4.95 19.71
C LEU A 442 1.28 -5.95 19.52
N GLU A 443 1.01 -6.31 18.25
CA GLU A 443 0.10 -7.38 17.88
C GLU A 443 0.75 -8.75 18.12
N THR A 444 0.23 -9.49 19.07
CA THR A 444 0.80 -10.82 19.40
C THR A 444 0.62 -11.79 18.24
N SER A 445 -0.59 -11.88 17.69
CA SER A 445 -0.90 -12.75 16.55
C SER A 445 -0.74 -12.00 15.24
N ARG A 446 0.06 -12.55 14.31
CA ARG A 446 0.31 -11.96 12.98
C ARG A 446 0.19 -13.02 11.90
N SER A 447 -0.47 -12.65 10.79
CA SER A 447 -0.65 -13.52 9.63
C SER A 447 0.66 -13.69 8.83
N GLY A 448 0.90 -14.90 8.33
CA GLY A 448 1.96 -15.15 7.34
C GLY A 448 1.68 -14.64 5.93
N SER A 449 0.48 -14.14 5.65
CA SER A 449 0.09 -13.71 4.30
C SER A 449 0.89 -12.50 3.82
N ALA A 450 1.12 -11.52 4.68
CA ALA A 450 1.84 -10.30 4.32
C ALA A 450 3.29 -10.54 3.87
N PRO A 451 4.16 -11.22 4.65
CA PRO A 451 5.53 -11.51 4.22
C PRO A 451 5.58 -12.44 3.02
N MET A 452 4.71 -13.44 2.92
CA MET A 452 4.69 -14.35 1.77
C MET A 452 4.27 -13.64 0.47
N SER A 453 3.33 -12.71 0.53
CA SER A 453 2.97 -11.85 -0.62
C SER A 453 4.14 -10.96 -1.05
N ALA A 454 4.84 -10.36 -0.09
CA ALA A 454 6.01 -9.53 -0.36
C ALA A 454 7.16 -10.34 -0.97
N LEU A 455 7.46 -11.51 -0.41
CA LEU A 455 8.47 -12.44 -0.94
C LEU A 455 8.16 -12.83 -2.39
N ALA A 456 6.91 -13.16 -2.68
CA ALA A 456 6.48 -13.52 -4.03
C ALA A 456 6.81 -12.42 -5.04
N ASN A 457 6.54 -11.15 -4.71
CA ASN A 457 6.82 -10.03 -5.61
C ASN A 457 8.31 -9.68 -5.71
N LEU A 458 9.05 -9.71 -4.62
CA LEU A 458 10.50 -9.50 -4.66
C LEU A 458 11.18 -10.55 -5.55
N ARG A 459 10.74 -11.80 -5.49
CA ARG A 459 11.22 -12.90 -6.33
C ARG A 459 10.75 -12.77 -7.79
N LEU A 460 9.47 -12.42 -8.00
CA LEU A 460 8.88 -12.27 -9.34
C LEU A 460 9.56 -11.15 -10.14
N PHE A 461 9.72 -10.00 -9.53
CA PHE A 461 10.20 -8.80 -10.23
C PHE A 461 11.72 -8.69 -10.26
N GLY A 462 12.39 -9.05 -9.18
CA GLY A 462 13.77 -8.64 -8.97
C GLY A 462 13.95 -7.12 -9.10
N LYS A 463 15.18 -6.63 -9.11
CA LYS A 463 15.45 -5.19 -9.28
C LYS A 463 14.97 -4.67 -10.65
N ASN A 464 15.20 -5.42 -11.73
CA ASN A 464 14.86 -4.94 -13.08
C ASN A 464 13.36 -4.88 -13.35
N GLY A 465 12.58 -5.83 -12.84
CA GLY A 465 11.12 -5.78 -12.95
C GLY A 465 10.54 -4.59 -12.20
N LEU A 466 11.00 -4.34 -10.97
CA LEU A 466 10.58 -3.15 -10.20
C LEU A 466 11.01 -1.85 -10.89
N ARG A 467 12.26 -1.77 -11.42
CA ARG A 467 12.71 -0.61 -12.22
C ARG A 467 11.82 -0.36 -13.43
N ALA A 468 11.46 -1.41 -14.16
CA ALA A 468 10.60 -1.29 -15.34
C ALA A 468 9.20 -0.77 -14.95
N LEU A 469 8.57 -1.34 -13.92
CA LEU A 469 7.24 -0.92 -13.45
C LEU A 469 7.24 0.51 -12.93
N LEU A 470 8.16 0.86 -12.03
CA LEU A 470 8.25 2.21 -11.47
C LEU A 470 8.64 3.24 -12.54
N GLY A 471 9.56 2.89 -13.43
CA GLY A 471 9.92 3.74 -14.56
C GLY A 471 8.76 3.96 -15.51
N HIS A 472 7.93 2.94 -15.74
CA HIS A 472 6.73 3.04 -16.57
C HIS A 472 5.70 4.01 -15.97
N VAL A 473 5.33 3.86 -14.71
CA VAL A 473 4.33 4.75 -14.06
C VAL A 473 4.83 6.19 -13.96
N VAL A 474 6.13 6.40 -13.70
CA VAL A 474 6.75 7.73 -13.75
C VAL A 474 6.75 8.28 -15.18
N SER A 475 7.02 7.45 -16.19
CA SER A 475 6.98 7.86 -17.60
C SER A 475 5.58 8.37 -18.00
N MET A 476 4.53 7.66 -17.59
CA MET A 476 3.16 8.08 -17.87
C MET A 476 2.78 9.36 -17.11
N ALA A 477 3.25 9.53 -15.88
CA ALA A 477 3.07 10.79 -15.14
C ALA A 477 3.79 11.97 -15.83
N GLU A 478 5.00 11.75 -16.36
CA GLU A 478 5.74 12.78 -17.11
C GLU A 478 5.06 13.13 -18.46
N VAL A 479 4.44 12.15 -19.14
CA VAL A 479 3.61 12.41 -20.33
C VAL A 479 2.41 13.30 -19.99
N LEU A 480 1.69 12.99 -18.89
CA LEU A 480 0.58 13.83 -18.43
C LEU A 480 1.05 15.26 -18.11
N ARG A 481 2.16 15.41 -17.38
CA ARG A 481 2.74 16.72 -17.05
C ARG A 481 3.10 17.52 -18.30
N GLU A 482 3.74 16.89 -19.27
CA GLU A 482 4.11 17.54 -20.53
C GLU A 482 2.89 18.06 -21.28
N GLN A 483 1.83 17.27 -21.36
CA GLN A 483 0.60 17.66 -22.03
C GLN A 483 -0.14 18.79 -21.27
N LEU A 484 -0.20 18.73 -19.94
CA LEU A 484 -0.79 19.79 -19.12
C LEU A 484 0.03 21.08 -19.18
N GLU A 485 1.36 21.01 -19.17
CA GLU A 485 2.26 22.16 -19.29
C GLU A 485 2.17 22.83 -20.68
N GLY A 486 1.84 22.07 -21.71
CA GLY A 486 1.64 22.55 -23.07
C GLY A 486 0.31 23.25 -23.31
N HIS A 487 -0.64 23.20 -22.36
CA HIS A 487 -1.96 23.77 -22.54
C HIS A 487 -2.18 25.05 -21.71
N ALA A 488 -2.67 26.10 -22.39
CA ALA A 488 -2.82 27.45 -21.81
C ALA A 488 -3.80 27.55 -20.62
N ALA A 489 -4.69 26.55 -20.41
CA ALA A 489 -5.68 26.57 -19.34
C ALA A 489 -5.31 25.69 -18.14
N THR A 490 -4.09 25.16 -18.05
CA THR A 490 -3.65 24.26 -16.99
C THR A 490 -2.30 24.63 -16.39
N THR A 491 -2.09 24.27 -15.14
CA THR A 491 -0.82 24.44 -14.46
C THR A 491 -0.53 23.22 -13.60
N VAL A 492 0.64 22.59 -13.78
CA VAL A 492 1.16 21.56 -12.87
C VAL A 492 1.74 22.25 -11.62
N VAL A 493 1.28 21.87 -10.44
CA VAL A 493 1.63 22.54 -9.18
C VAL A 493 2.66 21.80 -8.32
N ASN A 494 3.01 20.55 -8.66
CA ASN A 494 4.07 19.79 -8.00
C ASN A 494 5.26 19.51 -8.94
N ARG A 495 5.71 20.51 -9.70
CA ARG A 495 6.75 20.38 -10.74
C ARG A 495 8.08 19.85 -10.21
N GLY A 496 8.42 20.12 -8.97
CA GLY A 496 9.68 19.69 -8.32
C GLY A 496 9.65 18.25 -7.79
N ASN A 497 8.49 17.58 -7.80
CA ASN A 497 8.31 16.24 -7.28
C ASN A 497 8.16 15.21 -8.41
N PHE A 498 9.08 14.25 -8.48
CA PHE A 498 9.26 13.36 -9.63
C PHE A 498 8.71 11.94 -9.39
N GLY A 499 7.53 11.84 -8.77
CA GLY A 499 6.84 10.58 -8.51
C GLY A 499 5.74 10.25 -9.53
N PRO A 500 4.93 9.23 -9.24
CA PRO A 500 3.83 8.79 -10.09
C PRO A 500 2.58 9.67 -9.95
N VAL A 501 2.62 10.72 -9.13
CA VAL A 501 1.50 11.63 -8.88
C VAL A 501 1.70 12.96 -9.55
N THR A 502 0.67 13.44 -10.24
CA THR A 502 0.61 14.78 -10.84
C THR A 502 -0.51 15.57 -10.21
N LEU A 503 -0.16 16.69 -9.57
CA LEU A 503 -1.11 17.69 -9.09
C LEU A 503 -1.20 18.83 -10.11
N PHE A 504 -2.41 19.22 -10.44
CA PHE A 504 -2.63 20.25 -11.43
C PHE A 504 -3.89 21.05 -11.15
N ARG A 505 -3.96 22.26 -11.71
CA ARG A 505 -5.12 23.11 -11.67
C ARG A 505 -5.58 23.40 -13.10
N VAL A 506 -6.88 23.57 -13.27
CA VAL A 506 -7.54 23.95 -14.51
C VAL A 506 -8.18 25.33 -14.30
N TYR A 507 -8.07 26.18 -15.29
CA TYR A 507 -8.56 27.56 -15.19
C TYR A 507 -9.65 27.85 -16.23
N PRO A 508 -10.58 28.79 -15.94
CA PRO A 508 -11.57 29.29 -16.91
C PRO A 508 -10.91 29.99 -18.10
N ASP A 509 -11.68 30.21 -19.12
CA ASP A 509 -11.22 30.99 -20.28
C ASP A 509 -10.87 32.43 -19.88
N GLY A 510 -9.86 33.00 -20.51
CA GLY A 510 -9.40 34.37 -20.27
C GLY A 510 -8.42 34.51 -19.08
N VAL A 511 -8.12 33.45 -18.34
CA VAL A 511 -7.11 33.49 -17.28
C VAL A 511 -5.72 33.30 -17.90
N ASP A 512 -4.83 34.27 -17.67
CA ASP A 512 -3.41 34.11 -17.98
C ASP A 512 -2.77 33.17 -16.93
N THR A 513 -2.44 31.96 -17.36
CA THR A 513 -1.87 30.94 -16.47
C THR A 513 -0.35 31.10 -16.24
N PHE A 514 0.30 32.03 -16.94
CA PHE A 514 1.70 32.33 -16.67
C PHE A 514 1.87 33.00 -15.30
N GLY A 515 2.55 32.32 -14.38
CA GLY A 515 2.75 32.81 -13.02
C GLY A 515 1.50 32.85 -12.12
N VAL A 516 0.33 32.36 -12.60
CA VAL A 516 -0.92 32.40 -11.82
C VAL A 516 -0.80 31.65 -10.48
N ALA A 517 -0.16 30.49 -10.45
CA ALA A 517 0.02 29.71 -9.22
C ALA A 517 0.87 30.46 -8.17
N GLU A 518 1.87 31.21 -8.59
CA GLU A 518 2.68 32.04 -7.69
C GLU A 518 1.89 33.27 -7.19
N ARG A 519 1.10 33.88 -8.06
CA ARG A 519 0.21 35.00 -7.69
C ARG A 519 -0.85 34.54 -6.69
N GLU A 520 -1.52 33.42 -6.95
CA GLU A 520 -2.49 32.80 -6.04
C GLU A 520 -1.86 32.51 -4.67
N GLN A 521 -0.60 32.08 -4.63
CA GLN A 521 0.08 31.75 -3.38
C GLN A 521 0.48 32.99 -2.58
N LYS A 522 1.01 34.03 -3.22
CA LYS A 522 1.70 35.14 -2.54
C LYS A 522 0.88 36.43 -2.44
N ASP A 523 -0.04 36.69 -3.38
CA ASP A 523 -0.74 37.95 -3.49
C ASP A 523 -2.09 37.91 -2.78
N ALA A 524 -2.18 38.44 -1.56
CA ALA A 524 -3.41 38.50 -0.79
C ALA A 524 -4.55 39.28 -1.49
N SER A 525 -4.23 40.20 -2.42
CA SER A 525 -5.26 40.89 -3.21
C SER A 525 -5.95 39.97 -4.22
N TYR A 526 -5.34 38.81 -4.52
CA TYR A 526 -5.86 37.80 -5.43
C TYR A 526 -6.78 36.76 -4.74
N ARG A 527 -7.06 36.94 -3.43
CA ARG A 527 -7.84 36.00 -2.59
C ARG A 527 -9.18 35.61 -3.21
N ASP A 528 -9.98 36.57 -3.63
CA ASP A 528 -11.31 36.29 -4.18
C ASP A 528 -11.22 35.53 -5.51
N GLN A 529 -10.23 35.86 -6.35
CA GLN A 529 -9.98 35.14 -7.59
C GLN A 529 -9.50 33.70 -7.30
N LEU A 530 -8.66 33.48 -6.29
CA LEU A 530 -8.28 32.15 -5.85
C LEU A 530 -9.49 31.31 -5.44
N ARG A 531 -10.44 31.87 -4.68
CA ARG A 531 -11.68 31.19 -4.27
C ARG A 531 -12.52 30.78 -5.48
N ILE A 532 -12.63 31.64 -6.48
CA ILE A 532 -13.31 31.33 -7.76
C ILE A 532 -12.59 30.17 -8.46
N HIS A 533 -11.27 30.21 -8.56
CA HIS A 533 -10.50 29.14 -9.18
C HIS A 533 -10.57 27.82 -8.38
N ASN A 534 -10.60 27.88 -7.05
CA ASN A 534 -10.79 26.69 -6.22
C ASN A 534 -12.15 26.03 -6.49
N GLU A 535 -13.23 26.82 -6.53
CA GLU A 535 -14.57 26.30 -6.82
C GLU A 535 -14.66 25.76 -8.25
N TYR A 536 -14.01 26.42 -9.20
CA TYR A 536 -13.93 25.93 -10.57
C TYR A 536 -13.28 24.54 -10.65
N ASN A 537 -12.17 24.33 -9.94
CA ASN A 537 -11.50 23.02 -9.90
C ASN A 537 -12.36 21.95 -9.20
N ARG A 538 -13.11 22.29 -8.14
CA ARG A 538 -14.09 21.38 -7.54
C ARG A 538 -15.19 21.00 -8.53
N ARG A 539 -15.68 21.97 -9.30
CA ARG A 539 -16.71 21.72 -10.31
C ARG A 539 -16.20 20.85 -11.45
N ILE A 540 -14.96 21.09 -11.94
CA ILE A 540 -14.30 20.19 -12.90
C ILE A 540 -14.26 18.76 -12.37
N TYR A 541 -13.80 18.59 -11.12
CA TYR A 541 -13.75 17.28 -10.48
C TYR A 541 -15.13 16.59 -10.43
N GLN A 542 -16.18 17.32 -10.04
CA GLN A 542 -17.53 16.77 -9.95
C GLN A 542 -18.04 16.26 -11.29
N VAL A 543 -17.81 17.00 -12.38
CA VAL A 543 -18.22 16.59 -13.73
C VAL A 543 -17.44 15.36 -14.18
N VAL A 544 -16.11 15.36 -14.03
CA VAL A 544 -15.26 14.22 -14.37
C VAL A 544 -15.66 12.97 -13.58
N GLN A 545 -15.93 13.13 -12.29
CA GLN A 545 -16.35 12.02 -11.42
C GLN A 545 -17.73 11.48 -11.81
N ALA A 546 -18.68 12.34 -12.15
CA ALA A 546 -20.01 11.92 -12.60
C ALA A 546 -19.92 11.09 -13.89
N ASP A 547 -19.16 11.56 -14.88
CA ASP A 547 -18.94 10.82 -16.13
C ASP A 547 -18.31 9.43 -15.85
N ALA A 548 -17.30 9.38 -14.99
CA ALA A 548 -16.62 8.13 -14.65
C ALA A 548 -17.56 7.13 -13.96
N LEU A 549 -18.44 7.58 -13.07
CA LEU A 549 -19.44 6.73 -12.40
C LEU A 549 -20.51 6.20 -13.36
N HIS A 550 -20.76 6.89 -14.46
CA HIS A 550 -21.64 6.41 -15.54
C HIS A 550 -20.92 5.48 -16.54
N GLY A 551 -19.65 5.22 -16.33
CA GLY A 551 -18.86 4.31 -17.15
C GLY A 551 -18.06 4.99 -18.26
N ASP A 552 -18.14 6.30 -18.39
CA ASP A 552 -17.40 7.09 -19.37
C ASP A 552 -16.27 7.89 -18.70
N GLY A 553 -15.10 7.96 -19.34
CA GLY A 553 -14.00 8.80 -18.89
C GLY A 553 -13.05 8.13 -17.89
N VAL A 554 -12.40 8.95 -17.08
CA VAL A 554 -11.35 8.55 -16.13
C VAL A 554 -11.69 8.99 -14.72
N VAL A 555 -11.27 8.20 -13.74
CA VAL A 555 -11.39 8.56 -12.31
C VAL A 555 -10.08 9.22 -11.89
N ILE A 556 -10.18 10.45 -11.41
CA ILE A 556 -9.07 11.19 -10.79
C ILE A 556 -9.45 11.56 -9.36
N SER A 557 -8.51 12.09 -8.59
CA SER A 557 -8.76 12.58 -7.23
C SER A 557 -8.77 14.11 -7.17
N LEU A 558 -9.22 14.63 -6.03
CA LEU A 558 -9.13 16.02 -5.64
C LEU A 558 -8.40 16.12 -4.31
N THR A 559 -7.63 17.18 -4.10
CA THR A 559 -7.19 17.62 -2.77
C THR A 559 -7.69 19.03 -2.51
N ASP A 560 -8.38 19.22 -1.38
CA ASP A 560 -8.96 20.52 -1.02
C ASP A 560 -7.92 21.52 -0.53
N CYS A 561 -6.75 21.04 -0.14
CA CYS A 561 -5.63 21.88 0.27
C CYS A 561 -4.30 21.17 -0.03
N TYR A 562 -3.81 21.31 -1.27
CA TYR A 562 -2.46 20.83 -1.55
C TYR A 562 -1.37 21.74 -0.95
N ARG A 563 -1.73 23.01 -0.71
CA ARG A 563 -0.90 24.03 -0.06
C ARG A 563 -1.77 25.13 0.51
N GLU A 564 -1.35 25.75 1.60
CA GLU A 564 -1.89 27.03 2.05
C GLU A 564 -1.14 28.18 1.40
N THR A 565 -1.84 29.26 1.12
CA THR A 565 -1.25 30.52 0.64
C THR A 565 -0.51 31.23 1.79
N ASP A 566 0.37 32.16 1.43
CA ASP A 566 1.09 33.00 2.42
C ASP A 566 0.14 33.87 3.27
N TYR A 567 -1.14 33.92 2.91
CA TYR A 567 -2.20 34.64 3.61
C TYR A 567 -3.31 33.72 4.17
N GLY A 568 -3.05 32.41 4.30
CA GLY A 568 -3.88 31.46 5.05
C GLY A 568 -5.11 30.90 4.31
N GLU A 569 -5.16 30.96 2.97
CA GLU A 569 -6.23 30.33 2.19
C GLU A 569 -5.80 28.98 1.61
N PRO A 570 -6.69 27.96 1.59
CA PRO A 570 -6.35 26.68 0.99
C PRO A 570 -6.33 26.77 -0.54
N MET A 571 -5.41 26.04 -1.17
CA MET A 571 -5.33 25.88 -2.62
C MET A 571 -5.77 24.48 -3.02
N VAL A 572 -6.84 24.41 -3.81
CA VAL A 572 -7.40 23.15 -4.35
C VAL A 572 -6.62 22.70 -5.58
N ALA A 573 -6.40 21.40 -5.74
CA ALA A 573 -5.83 20.82 -6.95
C ALA A 573 -6.51 19.50 -7.33
N LEU A 574 -6.55 19.23 -8.63
CA LEU A 574 -6.85 17.91 -9.19
C LEU A 574 -5.60 17.04 -9.10
N LYS A 575 -5.81 15.74 -8.97
CA LYS A 575 -4.73 14.78 -8.77
C LYS A 575 -4.93 13.53 -9.62
N SER A 576 -3.93 13.21 -10.44
CA SER A 576 -3.78 11.91 -11.08
C SER A 576 -2.67 11.13 -10.40
N TYR A 577 -2.97 9.92 -9.92
CA TYR A 577 -2.00 9.02 -9.31
C TYR A 577 -1.89 7.73 -10.15
N LEU A 578 -0.76 7.54 -10.80
CA LEU A 578 -0.53 6.46 -11.76
C LEU A 578 0.24 5.31 -11.10
N LEU A 579 -0.44 4.19 -10.81
CA LEU A 579 0.17 2.96 -10.31
C LEU A 579 -0.25 1.72 -11.11
N SER A 580 -1.09 1.90 -12.15
CA SER A 580 -1.46 0.78 -13.02
C SER A 580 -0.31 0.43 -13.98
N PRO A 581 0.12 -0.84 -14.03
CA PRO A 581 1.07 -1.31 -15.05
C PRO A 581 0.45 -1.32 -16.46
N PHE A 582 -0.87 -1.15 -16.58
CA PHE A 582 -1.61 -1.08 -17.85
C PHE A 582 -1.84 0.37 -18.32
N ALA A 583 -1.22 1.36 -17.64
CA ALA A 583 -1.30 2.75 -18.09
C ALA A 583 -0.57 2.91 -19.44
N GLU A 584 -1.21 3.60 -20.39
CA GLU A 584 -0.68 3.91 -21.71
C GLU A 584 -1.06 5.34 -22.09
N GLU A 585 -0.41 5.91 -23.10
CA GLU A 585 -0.64 7.30 -23.54
C GLU A 585 -2.10 7.58 -23.93
N GLN A 586 -2.82 6.61 -24.48
CA GLN A 586 -4.25 6.75 -24.78
C GLN A 586 -5.10 7.05 -23.55
N TYR A 587 -4.74 6.50 -22.39
CA TYR A 587 -5.46 6.78 -21.12
C TYR A 587 -5.04 8.09 -20.49
N ILE A 588 -3.83 8.58 -20.80
CA ILE A 588 -3.43 9.95 -20.45
C ILE A 588 -4.22 10.95 -21.30
N ASN A 589 -4.37 10.70 -22.59
CA ASN A 589 -5.21 11.52 -23.48
C ASN A 589 -6.66 11.55 -22.99
N ALA A 590 -7.20 10.41 -22.52
CA ALA A 590 -8.55 10.35 -21.96
C ALA A 590 -8.74 11.22 -20.71
N VAL A 591 -7.69 11.44 -19.89
CA VAL A 591 -7.75 12.43 -18.79
C VAL A 591 -8.00 13.83 -19.35
N LEU A 592 -7.21 14.23 -20.35
CA LEU A 592 -7.35 15.57 -20.96
C LEU A 592 -8.70 15.74 -21.62
N GLU A 593 -9.17 14.76 -22.39
CA GLU A 593 -10.49 14.79 -23.02
C GLU A 593 -11.59 14.98 -21.96
N SER A 594 -11.52 14.27 -20.83
CA SER A 594 -12.47 14.44 -19.72
C SER A 594 -12.42 15.84 -19.12
N LEU A 595 -11.22 16.42 -18.96
CA LEU A 595 -11.06 17.79 -18.46
C LEU A 595 -11.64 18.83 -19.43
N TRP A 596 -11.40 18.67 -20.74
CA TRP A 596 -11.93 19.59 -21.75
C TRP A 596 -13.44 19.47 -21.89
N LYS A 597 -14.00 18.28 -21.83
CA LYS A 597 -15.43 18.04 -21.77
C LYS A 597 -16.06 18.72 -20.55
N ALA A 598 -15.44 18.57 -19.37
CA ALA A 598 -15.91 19.20 -18.15
C ALA A 598 -15.88 20.74 -18.25
N ARG A 599 -14.80 21.33 -18.81
CA ARG A 599 -14.73 22.78 -19.06
C ARG A 599 -15.87 23.27 -19.97
N ALA A 600 -16.12 22.56 -21.08
CA ALA A 600 -17.19 22.92 -22.01
C ALA A 600 -18.58 22.81 -21.33
N THR A 601 -18.81 21.80 -20.50
CA THR A 601 -20.06 21.64 -19.76
C THR A 601 -20.30 22.82 -18.81
N ILE A 602 -19.29 23.19 -18.01
CA ILE A 602 -19.38 24.31 -17.06
C ILE A 602 -19.62 25.64 -17.79
N ALA A 603 -18.93 25.88 -18.92
CA ALA A 603 -19.13 27.07 -19.71
C ALA A 603 -20.56 27.15 -20.27
N ALA A 604 -21.12 26.03 -20.74
CA ALA A 604 -22.50 25.97 -21.24
C ALA A 604 -23.56 26.21 -20.13
N GLU A 605 -23.29 25.74 -18.91
CA GLU A 605 -24.15 26.00 -17.74
C GLU A 605 -24.14 27.47 -17.34
N ALA A 606 -22.97 28.13 -17.36
CA ALA A 606 -22.85 29.56 -17.06
C ALA A 606 -23.63 30.47 -18.02
N VAL A 607 -23.74 30.08 -19.29
CA VAL A 607 -24.53 30.80 -20.29
C VAL A 607 -26.04 30.62 -20.07
N LYS A 608 -26.48 29.53 -19.43
CA LYS A 608 -27.90 29.24 -19.19
C LYS A 608 -28.43 29.78 -17.85
N SER A 609 -27.54 30.19 -16.96
CA SER A 609 -27.93 30.83 -15.69
C SER A 609 -27.90 32.36 -15.89
N PRO A 610 -29.05 33.06 -15.96
CA PRO A 610 -29.11 34.49 -16.21
C PRO A 610 -28.55 35.33 -15.06
#